data_8f0b8c557db8c72da96e12319c4c3496
#
_entry.id   8f0b8c557db8c72da96e12319c4c3496
#
_cell.length_a   1.000
_cell.length_b   1.000
_cell.length_c   1.000
_cell.angle_alpha   90.00
_cell.angle_beta   90.00
_cell.angle_gamma   90.00
#
_symmetry.space_group_name_H-M   'P 1'
#
loop_
_entity.id
_entity.type
_entity.pdbx_description
1 polymer ?
#
loop_
_entity_poly.entity_id
_entity_poly.type
_entity_poly.pdbx_seq_one_letter_code
_entity_poly.pdbx_strand_id
1 'polypeptide(L)'
;SVLDSTAMVPDTLRTTLFKTERPNVIFVILESFSSRLMTTLGGEPDVAVQMDSLAKEGILFTNFYANSFRTDRGLVAILSGYPAQPTTSIMKYPRKTQNLPAIAGSLRDAGYRTKYYYGGDADFTNMRSYLMSSGFENIISDQDFPVSERLSKWGAHDHLVFNRLLEDMKAEAADTASAENARPFFQVLQTSSSHEPFEVPYLSLIHI
;
A
#
# COMPACT_ATOMS: atom_id res chain seq x y z
N SER A 1 16.26 -2.03 -29.64
CA SER A 1 15.91 -2.14 -28.23
C SER A 1 15.54 -0.75 -27.72
N VAL A 2 14.32 -0.59 -27.25
CA VAL A 2 13.73 0.68 -26.78
C VAL A 2 14.18 1.04 -25.34
N LEU A 3 15.08 0.27 -24.75
CA LEU A 3 15.45 0.41 -23.34
C LEU A 3 16.82 1.05 -23.09
N ASP A 4 17.49 1.56 -24.14
CA ASP A 4 18.87 2.02 -24.02
C ASP A 4 19.06 3.54 -24.04
N SER A 5 18.00 4.30 -23.80
CA SER A 5 18.07 5.75 -23.69
C SER A 5 17.51 6.29 -22.38
N THR A 6 17.77 5.64 -21.27
CA THR A 6 17.80 6.38 -20.00
C THR A 6 19.06 7.24 -20.06
N ALA A 7 18.91 8.44 -20.60
CA ALA A 7 19.91 9.48 -20.42
C ALA A 7 20.16 9.55 -18.91
N MET A 8 21.34 9.10 -18.49
CA MET A 8 21.74 9.21 -17.08
C MET A 8 21.70 10.69 -16.75
N VAL A 9 20.76 11.08 -15.91
CA VAL A 9 20.71 12.44 -15.38
C VAL A 9 22.08 12.69 -14.74
N PRO A 10 22.80 13.73 -15.13
CA PRO A 10 24.09 14.03 -14.54
C PRO A 10 23.97 14.08 -13.02
N ASP A 11 24.94 13.54 -12.30
CA ASP A 11 24.95 13.47 -10.83
C ASP A 11 24.75 14.84 -10.16
N THR A 12 25.13 15.91 -10.86
CA THR A 12 24.93 17.31 -10.45
C THR A 12 23.46 17.76 -10.42
N LEU A 13 22.54 16.99 -11.03
CA LEU A 13 21.10 17.26 -11.04
C LEU A 13 20.30 16.33 -10.10
N ARG A 14 21.00 15.43 -9.40
CA ARG A 14 20.35 14.57 -8.41
C ARG A 14 20.00 15.35 -7.17
N THR A 15 18.72 15.47 -6.89
CA THR A 15 18.22 16.04 -5.64
C THR A 15 18.08 14.91 -4.61
N THR A 16 18.79 15.04 -3.49
CA THR A 16 18.61 14.11 -2.37
C THR A 16 17.30 14.45 -1.66
N LEU A 17 16.29 13.59 -1.79
CA LEU A 17 14.99 13.77 -1.15
C LEU A 17 14.95 13.30 0.31
N PHE A 18 15.81 12.39 0.68
CA PHE A 18 15.82 11.76 1.99
C PHE A 18 17.06 12.14 2.80
N LYS A 19 16.90 12.23 4.11
CA LYS A 19 18.00 12.51 5.06
C LYS A 19 18.93 11.32 5.27
N THR A 20 18.57 10.15 4.78
CA THR A 20 19.33 8.88 4.89
C THR A 20 19.21 8.10 3.60
N GLU A 21 20.23 7.27 3.32
CA GLU A 21 20.23 6.36 2.17
C GLU A 21 19.25 5.19 2.34
N ARG A 22 18.86 4.89 3.58
CA ARG A 22 17.95 3.79 3.92
C ARG A 22 16.78 4.28 4.78
N PRO A 23 15.89 5.10 4.22
CA PRO A 23 14.73 5.60 4.96
C PRO A 23 13.75 4.48 5.30
N ASN A 24 13.04 4.62 6.41
CA ASN A 24 11.83 3.85 6.64
C ASN A 24 10.76 4.25 5.63
N VAL A 25 10.01 3.28 5.13
CA VAL A 25 8.99 3.50 4.09
C VAL A 25 7.65 2.97 4.57
N ILE A 26 6.65 3.84 4.57
CA ILE A 26 5.23 3.47 4.69
C ILE A 26 4.59 3.73 3.34
N PHE A 27 3.99 2.69 2.77
CA PHE A 27 3.31 2.76 1.48
C PHE A 27 1.81 2.49 1.69
N VAL A 28 0.98 3.50 1.46
CA VAL A 28 -0.47 3.40 1.64
C VAL A 28 -1.14 3.25 0.29
N ILE A 29 -1.87 2.14 0.12
CA ILE A 29 -2.67 1.84 -1.08
C ILE A 29 -4.13 2.15 -0.74
N LEU A 30 -4.65 3.20 -1.34
CA LEU A 30 -6.03 3.65 -1.13
C LEU A 30 -6.98 2.94 -2.10
N GLU A 31 -7.83 2.06 -1.56
CA GLU A 31 -8.85 1.35 -2.33
C GLU A 31 -9.92 2.33 -2.85
N SER A 32 -10.32 2.17 -4.12
CA SER A 32 -11.38 2.96 -4.78
C SER A 32 -11.18 4.48 -4.68
N PHE A 33 -9.96 4.96 -4.42
CA PHE A 33 -9.66 6.38 -4.30
C PHE A 33 -9.35 6.97 -5.69
N SER A 34 -10.02 8.04 -6.03
CA SER A 34 -9.90 8.70 -7.35
C SER A 34 -9.48 10.15 -7.19
N SER A 35 -8.80 10.71 -8.21
CA SER A 35 -8.51 12.14 -8.31
C SER A 35 -9.75 13.03 -8.22
N ARG A 36 -10.93 12.50 -8.54
CA ARG A 36 -12.22 13.20 -8.38
C ARG A 36 -12.56 13.58 -6.94
N LEU A 37 -11.89 12.97 -5.97
CA LEU A 37 -12.06 13.26 -4.54
C LEU A 37 -11.13 14.36 -4.03
N MET A 38 -10.15 14.78 -4.85
CA MET A 38 -9.13 15.75 -4.46
C MET A 38 -9.30 17.07 -5.21
N THR A 39 -9.53 18.15 -4.49
CA THR A 39 -9.62 19.51 -5.05
C THR A 39 -8.34 19.92 -5.78
N THR A 40 -7.18 19.56 -5.23
CA THR A 40 -5.87 19.84 -5.85
C THR A 40 -5.66 19.16 -7.22
N LEU A 41 -6.44 18.15 -7.54
CA LEU A 41 -6.43 17.44 -8.83
C LEU A 41 -7.64 17.79 -9.71
N GLY A 42 -8.40 18.82 -9.36
CA GLY A 42 -9.59 19.25 -10.09
C GLY A 42 -10.85 18.44 -9.76
N GLY A 43 -10.85 17.71 -8.66
CA GLY A 43 -11.99 16.98 -8.15
C GLY A 43 -12.96 17.81 -7.31
N GLU A 44 -13.95 17.14 -6.69
CA GLU A 44 -14.97 17.77 -5.86
C GLU A 44 -14.35 18.43 -4.63
N PRO A 45 -14.74 19.69 -4.32
CA PRO A 45 -14.23 20.39 -3.15
C PRO A 45 -14.72 19.74 -1.85
N ASP A 46 -13.90 19.89 -0.81
CA ASP A 46 -14.21 19.52 0.58
C ASP A 46 -14.47 18.01 0.83
N VAL A 47 -14.09 17.15 -0.10
CA VAL A 47 -14.21 15.67 0.05
C VAL A 47 -12.96 15.08 0.72
N ALA A 48 -11.80 15.19 0.11
CA ALA A 48 -10.56 14.62 0.63
C ALA A 48 -9.64 15.69 1.22
N VAL A 49 -10.16 16.51 2.13
CA VAL A 49 -9.50 17.71 2.68
C VAL A 49 -8.12 17.40 3.27
N GLN A 50 -7.98 16.29 3.97
CA GLN A 50 -6.71 15.88 4.58
C GLN A 50 -5.68 15.48 3.51
N MET A 51 -6.11 14.82 2.43
CA MET A 51 -5.23 14.46 1.31
C MET A 51 -4.82 15.70 0.53
N ASP A 52 -5.73 16.67 0.34
CA ASP A 52 -5.42 17.96 -0.27
C ASP A 52 -4.41 18.76 0.57
N SER A 53 -4.50 18.68 1.90
CA SER A 53 -3.53 19.29 2.80
C SER A 53 -2.17 18.60 2.69
N LEU A 54 -2.14 17.27 2.75
CA LEU A 54 -0.92 16.48 2.64
C LEU A 54 -0.21 16.70 1.29
N ALA A 55 -0.97 16.84 0.21
CA ALA A 55 -0.43 17.12 -1.11
C ALA A 55 0.38 18.41 -1.21
N LYS A 56 0.14 19.38 -0.29
CA LYS A 56 0.89 20.64 -0.22
C LYS A 56 2.22 20.50 0.54
N GLU A 57 2.38 19.43 1.31
CA GLU A 57 3.56 19.17 2.14
C GLU A 57 4.56 18.20 1.50
N GLY A 58 4.16 17.55 0.40
CA GLY A 58 4.93 16.53 -0.27
C GLY A 58 5.07 16.73 -1.78
N ILE A 59 5.37 15.64 -2.48
CA ILE A 59 5.43 15.60 -3.94
C ILE A 59 4.13 14.99 -4.46
N LEU A 60 3.36 15.76 -5.22
CA LEU A 60 2.14 15.30 -5.87
C LEU A 60 2.42 14.94 -7.33
N PHE A 61 2.21 13.69 -7.70
CA PHE A 61 2.27 13.22 -9.08
C PHE A 61 0.91 13.40 -9.76
N THR A 62 0.77 14.41 -10.59
CA THR A 62 -0.50 14.78 -11.24
C THR A 62 -0.91 13.87 -12.40
N ASN A 63 0.05 13.13 -12.98
CA ASN A 63 -0.16 12.19 -14.08
C ASN A 63 0.10 10.74 -13.64
N PHE A 64 -0.43 10.35 -12.49
CA PHE A 64 -0.31 9.00 -11.97
C PHE A 64 -1.64 8.26 -12.13
N TYR A 65 -1.63 7.12 -12.80
CA TYR A 65 -2.84 6.37 -13.16
C TYR A 65 -2.79 4.95 -12.63
N ALA A 66 -3.92 4.47 -12.12
CA ALA A 66 -4.07 3.06 -11.78
C ALA A 66 -4.05 2.19 -13.03
N ASN A 67 -3.32 1.08 -12.98
CA ASN A 67 -3.18 0.17 -14.11
C ASN A 67 -4.42 -0.74 -14.32
N SER A 68 -5.33 -0.80 -13.34
CA SER A 68 -6.58 -1.54 -13.41
C SER A 68 -7.62 -0.98 -12.45
N PHE A 69 -8.89 -1.22 -12.75
CA PHE A 69 -10.01 -0.97 -11.86
C PHE A 69 -10.25 -2.13 -10.85
N ARG A 70 -9.49 -3.22 -10.92
CA ARG A 70 -9.59 -4.35 -10.01
C ARG A 70 -8.38 -4.43 -9.11
N THR A 71 -8.64 -4.61 -7.81
CA THR A 71 -7.63 -4.66 -6.76
C THR A 71 -6.59 -5.76 -6.99
N ASP A 72 -7.03 -6.97 -7.33
CA ASP A 72 -6.14 -8.11 -7.57
C ASP A 72 -5.16 -7.93 -8.75
N ARG A 73 -5.50 -7.07 -9.69
CA ARG A 73 -4.62 -6.70 -10.82
C ARG A 73 -3.78 -5.46 -10.49
N GLY A 74 -4.42 -4.48 -9.86
CA GLY A 74 -3.77 -3.23 -9.44
C GLY A 74 -2.63 -3.47 -8.47
N LEU A 75 -2.82 -4.35 -7.48
CA LEU A 75 -1.77 -4.70 -6.50
C LEU A 75 -0.54 -5.29 -7.18
N VAL A 76 -0.72 -6.22 -8.10
CA VAL A 76 0.42 -6.82 -8.82
C VAL A 76 1.12 -5.79 -9.70
N ALA A 77 0.37 -4.88 -10.32
CA ALA A 77 0.96 -3.79 -11.10
C ALA A 77 1.76 -2.82 -10.22
N ILE A 78 1.25 -2.46 -9.05
CA ILE A 78 1.92 -1.55 -8.10
C ILE A 78 3.16 -2.22 -7.47
N LEU A 79 3.02 -3.44 -6.97
CA LEU A 79 4.07 -4.08 -6.15
C LEU A 79 5.12 -4.83 -6.98
N SER A 80 4.77 -5.28 -8.19
CA SER A 80 5.64 -6.08 -9.06
C SER A 80 5.92 -5.45 -10.42
N GLY A 81 5.31 -4.31 -10.76
CA GLY A 81 5.44 -3.70 -12.09
C GLY A 81 4.84 -4.55 -13.22
N TYR A 82 4.04 -5.56 -12.89
CA TYR A 82 3.44 -6.45 -13.90
C TYR A 82 2.14 -5.84 -14.43
N PRO A 83 2.06 -5.55 -15.75
CA PRO A 83 0.88 -4.89 -16.32
C PRO A 83 -0.40 -5.71 -16.12
N ALA A 84 -1.48 -5.04 -15.72
CA ALA A 84 -2.77 -5.66 -15.53
C ALA A 84 -3.31 -6.27 -16.82
N GLN A 85 -3.76 -7.52 -16.76
CA GLN A 85 -4.34 -8.20 -17.90
C GLN A 85 -5.85 -7.87 -18.03
N PRO A 86 -6.38 -7.69 -19.24
CA PRO A 86 -7.78 -7.26 -19.42
C PRO A 86 -8.81 -8.23 -18.84
N THR A 87 -8.59 -9.53 -18.97
CA THR A 87 -9.61 -10.56 -18.72
C THR A 87 -9.35 -11.38 -17.45
N THR A 88 -8.13 -11.41 -16.94
CA THR A 88 -7.75 -12.25 -15.79
C THR A 88 -6.75 -11.56 -14.89
N SER A 89 -6.58 -12.06 -13.67
CA SER A 89 -5.52 -11.66 -12.77
C SER A 89 -4.46 -12.77 -12.69
N ILE A 90 -3.18 -12.40 -12.79
CA ILE A 90 -2.07 -13.33 -12.61
C ILE A 90 -2.03 -13.87 -11.18
N MET A 91 -2.60 -13.16 -10.22
CA MET A 91 -2.70 -13.58 -8.82
C MET A 91 -3.43 -14.92 -8.66
N LYS A 92 -4.32 -15.28 -9.61
CA LYS A 92 -4.97 -16.60 -9.66
C LYS A 92 -4.03 -17.75 -9.98
N TYR A 93 -2.80 -17.45 -10.36
CA TYR A 93 -1.80 -18.44 -10.78
C TYR A 93 -0.55 -18.36 -9.89
N PRO A 94 -0.57 -18.91 -8.66
CA PRO A 94 0.53 -18.76 -7.70
C PRO A 94 1.89 -19.20 -8.23
N ARG A 95 1.93 -20.25 -9.08
CA ARG A 95 3.17 -20.71 -9.72
C ARG A 95 3.80 -19.66 -10.66
N LYS A 96 3.01 -18.73 -11.17
CA LYS A 96 3.50 -17.64 -12.02
C LYS A 96 3.93 -16.44 -11.18
N THR A 97 3.15 -16.11 -10.15
CA THR A 97 3.42 -14.94 -9.31
C THR A 97 4.69 -15.09 -8.47
N GLN A 98 5.04 -16.31 -8.05
CA GLN A 98 6.25 -16.56 -7.26
C GLN A 98 7.57 -16.16 -7.94
N ASN A 99 7.56 -15.99 -9.27
CA ASN A 99 8.73 -15.60 -10.05
C ASN A 99 8.71 -14.12 -10.46
N LEU A 100 7.72 -13.35 -10.04
CA LEU A 100 7.67 -11.92 -10.33
C LEU A 100 8.66 -11.17 -9.44
N PRO A 101 9.40 -10.19 -10.00
CA PRO A 101 10.12 -9.24 -9.18
C PRO A 101 9.12 -8.44 -8.34
N ALA A 102 9.52 -7.99 -7.16
CA ALA A 102 8.67 -7.15 -6.33
C ALA A 102 9.48 -6.18 -5.48
N ILE A 103 8.87 -5.04 -5.19
CA ILE A 103 9.49 -4.00 -4.34
C ILE A 103 9.83 -4.58 -2.96
N ALA A 104 8.90 -5.33 -2.36
CA ALA A 104 9.10 -5.92 -1.04
C ALA A 104 10.29 -6.88 -1.02
N GLY A 105 10.41 -7.76 -2.02
CA GLY A 105 11.55 -8.68 -2.15
C GLY A 105 12.88 -7.94 -2.29
N SER A 106 12.93 -6.93 -3.15
CA SER A 106 14.14 -6.13 -3.34
C SER A 106 14.56 -5.40 -2.06
N LEU A 107 13.61 -4.84 -1.32
CA LEU A 107 13.89 -4.15 -0.06
C LEU A 107 14.26 -5.14 1.05
N ARG A 108 13.60 -6.30 1.15
CA ARG A 108 13.97 -7.37 2.08
C ARG A 108 15.42 -7.80 1.84
N ASP A 109 15.80 -8.05 0.59
CA ASP A 109 17.15 -8.46 0.21
C ASP A 109 18.19 -7.34 0.49
N ALA A 110 17.75 -6.08 0.50
CA ALA A 110 18.54 -4.93 0.98
C ALA A 110 18.53 -4.79 2.51
N GLY A 111 17.92 -5.72 3.24
CA GLY A 111 17.91 -5.77 4.71
C GLY A 111 16.77 -5.00 5.39
N TYR A 112 15.72 -4.66 4.67
CA TYR A 112 14.52 -4.09 5.26
C TYR A 112 13.65 -5.19 5.91
N ARG A 113 12.92 -4.85 6.97
CA ARG A 113 11.78 -5.62 7.46
C ARG A 113 10.56 -5.27 6.60
N THR A 114 9.79 -6.26 6.19
CA THR A 114 8.66 -6.07 5.27
C THR A 114 7.38 -6.57 5.91
N LYS A 115 6.35 -5.70 5.97
CA LYS A 115 5.07 -6.05 6.57
C LYS A 115 3.91 -5.47 5.78
N TYR A 116 2.84 -6.24 5.64
CA TYR A 116 1.64 -5.84 4.93
C TYR A 116 0.45 -5.82 5.90
N TYR A 117 -0.35 -4.75 5.83
CA TYR A 117 -1.54 -4.55 6.65
C TYR A 117 -2.77 -4.42 5.77
N TYR A 118 -3.75 -5.27 6.04
CA TYR A 118 -5.02 -5.30 5.35
C TYR A 118 -6.13 -5.72 6.33
N GLY A 119 -7.24 -4.99 6.37
CA GLY A 119 -8.35 -5.33 7.26
C GLY A 119 -9.23 -6.49 6.77
N GLY A 120 -9.09 -6.88 5.51
CA GLY A 120 -9.90 -7.90 4.86
C GLY A 120 -9.26 -9.27 4.80
N ASP A 121 -9.97 -10.19 4.14
CA ASP A 121 -9.51 -11.56 3.91
C ASP A 121 -8.36 -11.59 2.90
N ALA A 122 -7.15 -11.84 3.40
CA ALA A 122 -5.95 -11.94 2.57
C ALA A 122 -5.90 -13.23 1.75
N ASP A 123 -6.71 -14.23 2.05
CA ASP A 123 -6.76 -15.48 1.28
C ASP A 123 -7.66 -15.38 0.05
N PHE A 124 -8.50 -14.33 0.00
CA PHE A 124 -9.30 -14.02 -1.17
C PHE A 124 -8.41 -13.78 -2.40
N THR A 125 -8.72 -14.43 -3.51
CA THR A 125 -7.99 -14.37 -4.80
C THR A 125 -6.50 -14.76 -4.75
N ASN A 126 -6.08 -15.55 -3.77
CA ASN A 126 -4.67 -15.94 -3.51
C ASN A 126 -3.75 -14.75 -3.17
N MET A 127 -4.27 -13.68 -2.62
CA MET A 127 -3.49 -12.47 -2.30
C MET A 127 -2.38 -12.77 -1.29
N ARG A 128 -2.65 -13.53 -0.22
CA ARG A 128 -1.64 -13.95 0.77
C ARG A 128 -0.48 -14.70 0.10
N SER A 129 -0.77 -15.66 -0.77
CA SER A 129 0.24 -16.40 -1.51
C SER A 129 1.12 -15.49 -2.36
N TYR A 130 0.51 -14.52 -3.05
CA TYR A 130 1.23 -13.52 -3.82
C TYR A 130 2.10 -12.62 -2.93
N LEU A 131 1.56 -12.09 -1.84
CA LEU A 131 2.29 -11.19 -0.94
C LEU A 131 3.50 -11.90 -0.30
N MET A 132 3.32 -13.14 0.17
CA MET A 132 4.43 -13.95 0.71
C MET A 132 5.52 -14.17 -0.34
N SER A 133 5.15 -14.60 -1.55
CA SER A 133 6.11 -14.84 -2.62
C SER A 133 6.79 -13.56 -3.13
N SER A 134 6.14 -12.42 -2.99
CA SER A 134 6.69 -11.10 -3.35
C SER A 134 7.64 -10.51 -2.30
N GLY A 135 7.79 -11.16 -1.14
CA GLY A 135 8.81 -10.81 -0.16
C GLY A 135 8.32 -10.14 1.12
N PHE A 136 7.02 -10.14 1.40
CA PHE A 136 6.51 -9.72 2.71
C PHE A 136 6.74 -10.82 3.74
N GLU A 137 7.44 -10.49 4.82
CA GLU A 137 7.76 -11.40 5.93
C GLU A 137 6.55 -11.60 6.86
N ASN A 138 5.72 -10.56 7.01
CA ASN A 138 4.53 -10.59 7.83
C ASN A 138 3.33 -9.97 7.11
N ILE A 139 2.16 -10.60 7.27
CA ILE A 139 0.88 -10.13 6.72
C ILE A 139 -0.14 -10.10 7.85
N ILE A 140 -0.63 -8.90 8.17
CA ILE A 140 -1.77 -8.68 9.05
C ILE A 140 -3.02 -8.66 8.18
N SER A 141 -4.01 -9.46 8.53
CA SER A 141 -5.27 -9.58 7.79
C SER A 141 -6.45 -9.54 8.77
N ASP A 142 -7.66 -9.76 8.27
CA ASP A 142 -8.87 -9.84 9.09
C ASP A 142 -8.73 -10.78 10.29
N GLN A 143 -8.01 -11.89 10.13
CA GLN A 143 -7.82 -12.90 11.19
C GLN A 143 -7.01 -12.38 12.39
N ASP A 144 -6.25 -11.32 12.22
CA ASP A 144 -5.44 -10.68 13.25
C ASP A 144 -6.23 -9.63 14.07
N PHE A 145 -7.49 -9.41 13.73
CA PHE A 145 -8.41 -8.55 14.46
C PHE A 145 -9.44 -9.38 15.22
N PRO A 146 -9.91 -8.97 16.40
CA PRO A 146 -11.02 -9.62 17.10
C PRO A 146 -12.27 -9.71 16.21
N VAL A 147 -13.06 -10.76 16.33
CA VAL A 147 -14.31 -10.92 15.57
C VAL A 147 -15.25 -9.73 15.78
N SER A 148 -15.26 -9.16 16.99
CA SER A 148 -16.05 -7.97 17.33
C SER A 148 -15.63 -6.69 16.57
N GLU A 149 -14.48 -6.68 15.94
CA GLU A 149 -13.95 -5.55 15.16
C GLU A 149 -14.09 -5.77 13.65
N ARG A 150 -14.45 -6.97 13.20
CA ARG A 150 -14.67 -7.29 11.78
C ARG A 150 -16.10 -6.94 11.37
N LEU A 151 -16.45 -5.67 11.44
CA LEU A 151 -17.84 -5.20 11.31
C LEU A 151 -18.22 -4.80 9.89
N SER A 152 -17.25 -4.72 8.96
CA SER A 152 -17.57 -4.48 7.55
C SER A 152 -17.69 -5.78 6.77
N LYS A 153 -18.33 -5.71 5.60
CA LYS A 153 -18.36 -6.82 4.63
C LYS A 153 -16.96 -7.34 4.28
N TRP A 154 -15.95 -6.48 4.34
CA TRP A 154 -14.58 -6.79 3.96
C TRP A 154 -13.68 -7.18 5.13
N GLY A 155 -14.14 -7.02 6.39
CA GLY A 155 -13.41 -7.35 7.59
C GLY A 155 -13.30 -6.17 8.57
N ALA A 156 -12.11 -5.86 9.05
CA ALA A 156 -11.87 -4.72 9.94
C ALA A 156 -11.82 -3.40 9.14
N HIS A 157 -12.43 -2.36 9.69
CA HIS A 157 -12.42 -1.02 9.08
C HIS A 157 -11.02 -0.39 9.06
N ASP A 158 -10.78 0.51 8.11
CA ASP A 158 -9.48 1.14 7.87
C ASP A 158 -8.87 1.80 9.11
N HIS A 159 -9.69 2.48 9.94
CA HIS A 159 -9.17 3.13 11.17
C HIS A 159 -8.55 2.13 12.14
N LEU A 160 -9.06 0.90 12.23
CA LEU A 160 -8.50 -0.17 13.06
C LEU A 160 -7.17 -0.66 12.46
N VAL A 161 -7.08 -0.75 11.15
CA VAL A 161 -5.85 -1.14 10.44
C VAL A 161 -4.76 -0.09 10.62
N PHE A 162 -5.10 1.20 10.51
CA PHE A 162 -4.17 2.30 10.80
C PHE A 162 -3.72 2.32 12.25
N ASN A 163 -4.64 2.10 13.20
CA ASN A 163 -4.30 2.00 14.63
C ASN A 163 -3.35 0.84 14.89
N ARG A 164 -3.59 -0.32 14.29
CA ARG A 164 -2.71 -1.48 14.42
C ARG A 164 -1.31 -1.20 13.89
N LEU A 165 -1.20 -0.57 12.71
CA LEU A 165 0.09 -0.13 12.16
C LEU A 165 0.81 0.81 13.13
N LEU A 166 0.11 1.80 13.68
CA LEU A 166 0.69 2.77 14.60
C LEU A 166 1.15 2.12 15.92
N GLU A 167 0.36 1.20 16.47
CA GLU A 167 0.69 0.45 17.70
C GLU A 167 1.92 -0.43 17.48
N ASP A 168 1.96 -1.18 16.39
CA ASP A 168 3.12 -2.00 16.03
C ASP A 168 4.37 -1.14 15.89
N MET A 169 4.30 -0.01 15.20
CA MET A 169 5.42 0.92 15.06
C MET A 169 5.90 1.49 16.39
N LYS A 170 4.99 1.83 17.30
CA LYS A 170 5.33 2.30 18.66
C LYS A 170 6.01 1.21 19.48
N ALA A 171 5.50 -0.01 19.42
CA ALA A 171 6.07 -1.16 20.14
C ALA A 171 7.47 -1.48 19.60
N GLU A 172 7.65 -1.50 18.27
CA GLU A 172 8.94 -1.73 17.63
C GLU A 172 9.97 -0.63 17.98
N ALA A 173 9.53 0.63 18.02
CA ALA A 173 10.39 1.75 18.40
C ALA A 173 10.78 1.75 19.89
N ALA A 174 9.93 1.21 20.76
CA ALA A 174 10.21 1.08 22.19
C ALA A 174 11.18 -0.07 22.50
N ASP A 175 11.18 -1.13 21.69
CA ASP A 175 12.08 -2.28 21.84
C ASP A 175 13.42 -2.02 21.14
N THR A 176 14.24 -1.19 21.78
CA THR A 176 15.58 -0.84 21.29
C THR A 176 16.63 -1.94 21.46
N ALA A 177 16.31 -3.00 22.22
CA ALA A 177 17.20 -4.14 22.44
C ALA A 177 17.16 -5.13 21.26
N SER A 178 16.10 -5.12 20.46
CA SER A 178 15.97 -6.00 19.30
C SER A 178 16.82 -5.50 18.13
N ALA A 179 17.79 -6.31 17.71
CA ALA A 179 18.59 -6.04 16.50
C ALA A 179 17.70 -5.98 15.25
N GLU A 180 16.57 -6.67 15.24
CA GLU A 180 15.62 -6.65 14.15
C GLU A 180 14.97 -5.26 14.04
N ASN A 181 14.58 -4.65 15.15
CA ASN A 181 13.96 -3.32 15.17
C ASN A 181 14.91 -2.20 14.76
N ALA A 182 16.23 -2.43 14.80
CA ALA A 182 17.23 -1.51 14.25
C ALA A 182 17.29 -1.48 12.72
N ARG A 183 16.71 -2.49 12.04
CA ARG A 183 16.63 -2.54 10.58
C ARG A 183 15.59 -1.54 10.06
N PRO A 184 15.83 -0.88 8.92
CA PRO A 184 14.79 -0.08 8.27
C PRO A 184 13.58 -0.96 7.91
N PHE A 185 12.41 -0.36 7.83
CA PHE A 185 11.20 -1.08 7.46
C PHE A 185 10.59 -0.58 6.15
N PHE A 186 9.93 -1.50 5.46
CA PHE A 186 8.97 -1.26 4.40
C PHE A 186 7.63 -1.83 4.82
N GLN A 187 6.70 -0.96 5.17
CA GLN A 187 5.36 -1.34 5.61
C GLN A 187 4.33 -0.85 4.59
N VAL A 188 3.46 -1.74 4.17
CA VAL A 188 2.38 -1.44 3.24
C VAL A 188 1.05 -1.56 3.98
N LEU A 189 0.19 -0.56 3.83
CA LEU A 189 -1.19 -0.59 4.31
C LEU A 189 -2.13 -0.43 3.13
N GLN A 190 -3.04 -1.40 2.96
CA GLN A 190 -4.13 -1.34 2.00
C GLN A 190 -5.44 -1.05 2.72
N THR A 191 -6.16 -0.02 2.26
CA THR A 191 -7.50 0.31 2.77
C THR A 191 -8.58 -0.54 2.12
N SER A 192 -9.77 -0.59 2.71
CA SER A 192 -10.93 -1.32 2.20
C SER A 192 -12.26 -0.61 2.42
N SER A 193 -12.36 0.35 3.35
CA SER A 193 -13.64 0.97 3.75
C SER A 193 -14.28 1.79 2.63
N SER A 194 -13.51 2.26 1.67
CA SER A 194 -14.01 2.96 0.46
C SER A 194 -14.43 2.02 -0.67
N HIS A 195 -14.37 0.71 -0.48
CA HIS A 195 -14.94 -0.26 -1.41
C HIS A 195 -16.46 -0.41 -1.17
N GLU A 196 -17.22 -0.68 -2.24
CA GLU A 196 -18.65 -1.00 -2.13
C GLU A 196 -18.88 -2.15 -1.12
N PRO A 197 -19.80 -2.05 -0.17
CA PRO A 197 -20.92 -1.13 -0.03
C PRO A 197 -20.66 0.18 0.73
N PHE A 198 -19.43 0.65 0.85
CA PHE A 198 -19.06 1.94 1.47
C PHE A 198 -19.42 2.02 2.96
N GLU A 199 -19.21 0.94 3.68
CA GLU A 199 -19.49 0.85 5.11
C GLU A 199 -18.47 1.67 5.91
N VAL A 200 -18.98 2.60 6.72
CA VAL A 200 -18.17 3.38 7.66
C VAL A 200 -18.72 3.19 9.08
N PRO A 201 -17.85 3.10 10.10
CA PRO A 201 -18.27 2.77 11.47
C PRO A 201 -18.86 3.95 12.25
N TYR A 202 -19.02 5.08 11.63
CA TYR A 202 -19.53 6.32 12.22
C TYR A 202 -20.40 7.09 11.22
N LEU A 203 -21.25 7.96 11.73
CA LEU A 203 -22.02 8.88 10.91
C LEU A 203 -21.05 9.80 10.17
N SER A 204 -20.93 9.59 8.88
CA SER A 204 -20.13 10.42 7.99
C SER A 204 -21.05 11.43 7.31
N LEU A 205 -20.56 12.66 7.12
CA LEU A 205 -21.26 13.69 6.33
C LEU A 205 -21.48 13.27 4.87
N ILE A 206 -20.81 12.21 4.42
CA ILE A 206 -21.02 11.62 3.09
C ILE A 206 -22.39 10.93 2.96
N HIS A 207 -23.07 10.71 4.08
CA HIS A 207 -24.38 10.04 4.12
C HIS A 207 -25.55 10.99 4.42
N ILE A 208 -25.31 12.29 4.36
CA ILE A 208 -26.32 13.33 4.47
C ILE A 208 -26.66 13.88 3.09
#